data_9966adb36542057e056e3fc5b7fba74f
#
_entry.id   9966adb36542057e056e3fc5b7fba74f
#
_cell.length_a   1.000
_cell.length_b   1.000
_cell.length_c   1.000
_cell.angle_alpha   90.00
_cell.angle_beta   90.00
_cell.angle_gamma   90.00
#
_symmetry.space_group_name_H-M   'P 1'
#
loop_
_entity.id
_entity.type
_entity.pdbx_description
1 polymer ?
#
loop_
_entity_poly.entity_id
_entity_poly.type
_entity_poly.pdbx_seq_one_letter_code
_entity_poly.pdbx_strand_id
1 'polypeptide(L)'
;MRFFTLSFTSALCVVAGSLCAPEALGQAKLHVDFAAQGGGLSISASELPKSGLAVVWKTNGSRIEQNLWNPVHAFPVKKLPKAALPLAQTSEKTAFFRLSWHNITLPDQLVWLAPGQFQKGSPEDEPGRFMDEGPAFKAVVPHGFWMDRYEVTQKSFLDLMGENPSNTEFSPDMPVNRVTWHEAVEYCKRLTDAKGSAGLLPKGYVYRLPTEAEWEYACRAGTKGAYSYGDSAEQLSEYGWWAGNSGNQPEPVGKLKPNPWGLYDMHGNLFEWCADAYLAYPGGKAFSTTGKMKVLRGGAYYCPSNILRSACRAEAQEPDYRWILAGFRVVLAPPLGQAED
;
A
#
# COMPACT_ATOMS: atom_id res chain seq x y z
N MET A 1 6.87 -28.39 -11.68
CA MET A 1 6.33 -27.72 -10.50
C MET A 1 6.84 -28.45 -9.26
N ARG A 2 7.70 -27.86 -8.46
CA ARG A 2 8.17 -28.49 -7.21
C ARG A 2 7.60 -27.72 -6.04
N PHE A 3 7.05 -28.42 -5.07
CA PHE A 3 6.44 -27.87 -3.87
C PHE A 3 7.42 -28.02 -2.71
N PHE A 4 7.46 -27.06 -1.82
CA PHE A 4 8.22 -27.10 -0.58
C PHE A 4 7.24 -27.21 0.57
N THR A 5 7.44 -28.21 1.43
CA THR A 5 6.65 -28.41 2.64
C THR A 5 7.47 -27.99 3.83
N LEU A 6 6.92 -27.14 4.68
CA LEU A 6 7.49 -26.71 5.93
C LEU A 6 6.63 -27.22 7.07
N SER A 7 7.15 -28.17 7.83
CA SER A 7 6.52 -28.65 9.06
C SER A 7 7.22 -28.03 10.26
N PHE A 8 6.47 -27.35 11.09
CA PHE A 8 6.98 -26.77 12.34
C PHE A 8 6.91 -27.80 13.47
N THR A 9 7.86 -28.70 13.52
CA THR A 9 8.22 -29.43 14.73
C THR A 9 9.67 -29.13 15.00
N SER A 10 9.96 -28.51 16.13
CA SER A 10 11.22 -28.11 16.75
C SER A 10 12.52 -28.83 16.28
N ALA A 11 12.80 -28.83 15.01
CA ALA A 11 14.08 -29.28 14.45
C ALA A 11 14.30 -28.62 13.08
N LEU A 12 15.49 -28.13 12.90
CA LEU A 12 16.03 -27.52 11.70
C LEU A 12 15.76 -28.42 10.49
N CYS A 13 14.85 -28.05 9.61
CA CYS A 13 14.67 -28.74 8.33
C CYS A 13 15.05 -27.77 7.20
N VAL A 14 16.24 -27.95 6.65
CA VAL A 14 16.69 -27.27 5.44
C VAL A 14 16.13 -28.07 4.25
N VAL A 15 15.29 -27.47 3.45
CA VAL A 15 14.86 -28.05 2.18
C VAL A 15 15.43 -27.25 1.03
N ALA A 16 16.51 -27.74 0.46
CA ALA A 16 17.03 -27.25 -0.81
C ALA A 16 16.20 -27.84 -1.96
N GLY A 17 15.52 -27.02 -2.74
CA GLY A 17 14.78 -27.43 -3.91
C GLY A 17 15.15 -26.64 -5.15
N SER A 18 15.40 -27.34 -6.25
CA SER A 18 15.61 -26.73 -7.57
C SER A 18 14.27 -26.55 -8.26
N LEU A 19 13.92 -25.32 -8.65
CA LEU A 19 12.73 -25.02 -9.45
C LEU A 19 13.06 -25.08 -10.94
N CYS A 20 12.35 -25.93 -11.71
CA CYS A 20 12.30 -25.80 -13.16
C CYS A 20 11.24 -24.75 -13.51
N ALA A 21 11.66 -23.67 -14.15
CA ALA A 21 10.80 -22.74 -14.85
C ALA A 21 10.28 -23.37 -16.16
N PRO A 22 9.15 -22.92 -16.73
CA PRO A 22 8.78 -23.31 -18.09
C PRO A 22 9.90 -22.92 -19.07
N GLU A 23 10.05 -23.67 -20.14
CA GLU A 23 11.21 -23.82 -21.03
C GLU A 23 11.88 -22.57 -21.64
N ALA A 24 11.49 -21.36 -21.26
CA ALA A 24 12.04 -20.12 -21.81
C ALA A 24 12.98 -19.33 -20.88
N LEU A 25 13.17 -19.75 -19.63
CA LEU A 25 14.01 -19.04 -18.66
C LEU A 25 15.02 -20.02 -18.06
N GLY A 26 16.30 -19.73 -18.18
CA GLY A 26 17.40 -20.55 -17.66
C GLY A 26 17.18 -21.01 -16.22
N GLN A 27 17.83 -22.09 -15.80
CA GLN A 27 17.64 -22.75 -14.49
C GLN A 27 18.00 -21.82 -13.32
N ALA A 28 17.06 -20.96 -12.90
CA ALA A 28 17.24 -20.18 -11.68
C ALA A 28 17.27 -21.13 -10.47
N LYS A 29 18.36 -21.13 -9.70
CA LYS A 29 18.45 -21.85 -8.44
C LYS A 29 17.96 -20.95 -7.31
N LEU A 30 16.87 -21.35 -6.68
CA LEU A 30 16.29 -20.69 -5.53
C LEU A 30 16.88 -21.29 -4.26
N HIS A 31 17.48 -20.47 -3.43
CA HIS A 31 17.85 -20.81 -2.05
C HIS A 31 16.84 -20.19 -1.10
N VAL A 32 16.29 -21.00 -0.22
CA VAL A 32 15.35 -20.59 0.81
C VAL A 32 15.97 -20.92 2.16
N ASP A 33 16.35 -19.89 2.89
CA ASP A 33 16.93 -20.03 4.22
C ASP A 33 15.96 -19.53 5.29
N PHE A 34 15.82 -20.29 6.37
CA PHE A 34 15.08 -19.88 7.55
C PHE A 34 15.98 -19.19 8.53
N ALA A 35 15.66 -17.97 8.91
CA ALA A 35 16.31 -17.33 10.04
C ALA A 35 15.85 -17.99 11.35
N ALA A 36 16.74 -18.63 12.07
CA ALA A 36 16.46 -19.36 13.32
C ALA A 36 15.95 -18.47 14.46
N GLN A 37 16.05 -17.15 14.36
CA GLN A 37 15.56 -16.19 15.34
C GLN A 37 14.68 -15.16 14.62
N GLY A 38 13.38 -15.18 14.89
CA GLY A 38 12.43 -14.17 14.41
C GLY A 38 11.45 -14.59 13.33
N GLY A 39 11.44 -15.84 12.86
CA GLY A 39 10.42 -16.37 11.95
C GLY A 39 10.40 -15.73 10.55
N GLY A 40 11.54 -15.31 10.04
CA GLY A 40 11.67 -14.75 8.69
C GLY A 40 12.07 -15.79 7.64
N LEU A 41 11.59 -15.63 6.41
CA LEU A 41 11.99 -16.39 5.24
C LEU A 41 13.00 -15.55 4.43
N SER A 42 14.22 -16.03 4.29
CA SER A 42 15.19 -15.44 3.37
C SER A 42 15.10 -16.15 2.02
N ILE A 43 14.95 -15.39 0.96
CA ILE A 43 14.94 -15.91 -0.40
C ILE A 43 16.13 -15.32 -1.12
N SER A 44 17.08 -16.16 -1.52
CA SER A 44 18.15 -15.78 -2.43
C SER A 44 18.07 -16.64 -3.69
N ALA A 45 18.37 -16.07 -4.84
CA ALA A 45 18.37 -16.81 -6.08
C ALA A 45 19.62 -16.47 -6.91
N SER A 46 20.29 -17.50 -7.44
CA SER A 46 21.29 -17.35 -8.48
C SER A 46 20.61 -17.45 -9.86
N GLU A 47 21.05 -16.64 -10.80
CA GLU A 47 20.53 -16.65 -12.18
C GLU A 47 19.08 -16.16 -12.33
N LEU A 48 18.76 -15.04 -11.72
CA LEU A 48 17.46 -14.39 -11.90
C LEU A 48 17.32 -13.77 -13.29
N PRO A 49 16.09 -13.76 -13.86
CA PRO A 49 15.83 -13.00 -15.07
C PRO A 49 16.19 -11.52 -14.84
N LYS A 50 16.66 -10.84 -15.90
CA LYS A 50 17.12 -9.44 -15.82
C LYS A 50 16.00 -8.46 -15.50
N SER A 51 14.74 -8.86 -15.69
CA SER A 51 13.55 -8.03 -15.48
C SER A 51 12.34 -8.90 -15.15
N GLY A 52 11.26 -8.30 -14.69
CA GLY A 52 10.01 -8.97 -14.37
C GLY A 52 9.65 -8.88 -12.89
N LEU A 53 8.65 -9.63 -12.50
CA LEU A 53 8.07 -9.66 -11.16
C LEU A 53 8.20 -11.05 -10.56
N ALA A 54 8.70 -11.12 -9.33
CA ALA A 54 8.67 -12.33 -8.52
C ALA A 54 7.50 -12.28 -7.54
N VAL A 55 6.69 -13.32 -7.48
CA VAL A 55 5.56 -13.44 -6.56
C VAL A 55 5.72 -14.67 -5.71
N VAL A 56 5.67 -14.49 -4.39
CA VAL A 56 5.64 -15.58 -3.41
C VAL A 56 4.19 -15.89 -3.07
N TRP A 57 3.81 -17.14 -3.17
CA TRP A 57 2.48 -17.65 -2.90
C TRP A 57 2.50 -18.54 -1.68
N LYS A 58 1.43 -18.49 -0.88
CA LYS A 58 1.23 -19.35 0.29
C LYS A 58 -0.07 -20.13 0.15
N THR A 59 -0.10 -21.35 0.65
CA THR A 59 -1.31 -22.14 0.84
C THR A 59 -1.12 -23.08 2.04
N ASN A 60 -2.22 -23.57 2.62
CA ASN A 60 -2.22 -24.64 3.63
C ASN A 60 -2.45 -26.01 3.00
N GLY A 61 -2.29 -27.08 3.79
CA GLY A 61 -2.39 -28.46 3.31
C GLY A 61 -3.73 -28.81 2.66
N SER A 62 -4.84 -28.27 3.19
CA SER A 62 -6.19 -28.55 2.64
C SER A 62 -6.46 -27.82 1.33
N ARG A 63 -5.82 -26.66 1.11
CA ARG A 63 -6.02 -25.85 -0.10
C ARG A 63 -5.06 -26.24 -1.24
N ILE A 64 -4.00 -26.96 -0.96
CA ILE A 64 -3.04 -27.39 -1.99
C ILE A 64 -3.68 -28.32 -3.03
N GLU A 65 -4.54 -29.21 -2.57
CA GLU A 65 -5.29 -30.15 -3.42
C GLU A 65 -6.31 -29.42 -4.30
N GLN A 66 -6.84 -28.30 -3.83
CA GLN A 66 -7.76 -27.43 -4.57
C GLN A 66 -7.04 -26.41 -5.46
N ASN A 67 -5.70 -26.44 -5.49
CA ASN A 67 -4.86 -25.47 -6.21
C ASN A 67 -5.13 -24.00 -5.81
N LEU A 68 -5.55 -23.76 -4.57
CA LEU A 68 -5.84 -22.45 -4.03
C LEU A 68 -4.57 -21.87 -3.39
N TRP A 69 -4.01 -20.85 -4.03
CA TRP A 69 -2.79 -20.16 -3.60
C TRP A 69 -3.04 -18.69 -3.42
N ASN A 70 -2.64 -18.15 -2.28
CA ASN A 70 -2.73 -16.72 -1.98
C ASN A 70 -1.36 -16.06 -2.19
N PRO A 71 -1.28 -14.94 -2.92
CA PRO A 71 -0.04 -14.20 -3.03
C PRO A 71 0.25 -13.52 -1.70
N VAL A 72 1.43 -13.74 -1.14
CA VAL A 72 1.85 -13.13 0.12
C VAL A 72 2.90 -12.05 -0.08
N HIS A 73 3.73 -12.17 -1.11
CA HIS A 73 4.73 -11.19 -1.46
C HIS A 73 4.90 -11.12 -2.97
N ALA A 74 5.12 -9.91 -3.48
CA ALA A 74 5.54 -9.70 -4.85
C ALA A 74 6.55 -8.55 -4.90
N PHE A 75 7.59 -8.65 -5.72
CA PHE A 75 8.63 -7.63 -5.83
C PHE A 75 9.27 -7.64 -7.21
N PRO A 76 9.73 -6.48 -7.71
CA PRO A 76 10.52 -6.42 -8.92
C PRO A 76 11.80 -7.26 -8.78
N VAL A 77 12.14 -8.04 -9.80
CA VAL A 77 13.31 -8.91 -9.77
C VAL A 77 14.61 -8.15 -9.43
N LYS A 78 14.73 -6.91 -9.90
CA LYS A 78 15.87 -6.03 -9.58
C LYS A 78 15.97 -5.60 -8.10
N LYS A 79 14.89 -5.79 -7.34
CA LYS A 79 14.77 -5.38 -5.94
C LYS A 79 14.50 -6.57 -5.02
N LEU A 80 15.02 -7.75 -5.34
CA LEU A 80 14.94 -8.90 -4.44
C LEU A 80 15.46 -8.50 -3.05
N PRO A 81 14.67 -8.67 -2.01
CA PRO A 81 15.10 -8.31 -0.67
C PRO A 81 16.30 -9.16 -0.29
N LYS A 82 17.39 -8.50 0.15
CA LYS A 82 18.54 -9.17 0.76
C LYS A 82 18.28 -9.57 2.23
N ALA A 83 17.17 -9.10 2.79
CA ALA A 83 16.73 -9.38 4.14
C ALA A 83 15.62 -10.44 4.16
N ALA A 84 15.49 -11.15 5.27
CA ALA A 84 14.43 -12.12 5.47
C ALA A 84 13.05 -11.45 5.32
N LEU A 85 12.17 -12.05 4.52
CA LEU A 85 10.78 -11.62 4.43
C LEU A 85 10.07 -12.01 5.72
N PRO A 86 9.41 -11.09 6.43
CA PRO A 86 8.61 -11.45 7.58
C PRO A 86 7.47 -12.36 7.12
N LEU A 87 7.43 -13.58 7.62
CA LEU A 87 6.25 -14.43 7.48
C LEU A 87 5.21 -13.93 8.47
N ALA A 88 3.99 -13.70 8.02
CA ALA A 88 2.88 -13.53 8.94
C ALA A 88 2.88 -14.73 9.91
N GLN A 89 2.83 -14.46 11.22
CA GLN A 89 2.69 -15.52 12.22
C GLN A 89 1.40 -16.26 11.90
N THR A 90 1.52 -17.50 11.46
CA THR A 90 0.38 -18.35 11.17
C THR A 90 0.20 -19.32 12.34
N SER A 91 -1.05 -19.46 12.78
CA SER A 91 -1.44 -20.54 13.70
C SER A 91 -1.40 -21.92 13.03
N GLU A 92 -1.11 -21.96 11.74
CA GLU A 92 -1.09 -23.17 10.94
C GLU A 92 0.16 -24.00 11.22
N LYS A 93 -0.02 -25.28 11.50
CA LYS A 93 1.06 -26.25 11.73
C LYS A 93 1.90 -26.53 10.49
N THR A 94 1.37 -26.25 9.29
CA THR A 94 2.05 -26.51 8.02
C THR A 94 1.63 -25.47 6.98
N ALA A 95 2.59 -24.83 6.34
CA ALA A 95 2.35 -23.91 5.24
C ALA A 95 3.23 -24.30 4.04
N PHE A 96 2.69 -24.14 2.85
CA PHE A 96 3.39 -24.40 1.59
C PHE A 96 3.62 -23.08 0.87
N PHE A 97 4.79 -22.93 0.27
CA PHE A 97 5.16 -21.74 -0.47
C PHE A 97 5.54 -22.09 -1.91
N ARG A 98 5.22 -21.18 -2.80
CA ARG A 98 5.58 -21.26 -4.21
C ARG A 98 6.12 -19.90 -4.67
N LEU A 99 7.18 -19.90 -5.47
CA LEU A 99 7.64 -18.71 -6.19
C LEU A 99 7.22 -18.82 -7.65
N SER A 100 6.68 -17.76 -8.21
CA SER A 100 6.42 -17.63 -9.64
C SER A 100 7.08 -16.36 -10.20
N TRP A 101 7.45 -16.44 -11.48
CA TRP A 101 8.00 -15.32 -12.22
C TRP A 101 6.98 -14.84 -13.23
N HIS A 102 6.85 -13.55 -13.35
CA HIS A 102 5.98 -12.91 -14.32
C HIS A 102 6.81 -11.93 -15.15
N ASN A 103 6.75 -12.07 -16.47
CA ASN A 103 7.37 -11.10 -17.37
C ASN A 103 6.47 -9.87 -17.52
N ILE A 104 6.28 -9.16 -16.40
CA ILE A 104 5.44 -7.98 -16.30
C ILE A 104 6.34 -6.81 -15.92
N THR A 105 6.27 -5.73 -16.68
CA THR A 105 6.87 -4.44 -16.33
C THR A 105 5.77 -3.56 -15.76
N LEU A 106 5.90 -3.23 -14.47
CA LEU A 106 4.99 -2.28 -13.83
C LEU A 106 5.41 -0.85 -14.18
N PRO A 107 4.47 0.10 -14.23
CA PRO A 107 4.78 1.51 -14.43
C PRO A 107 5.79 2.03 -13.40
N ASP A 108 6.70 2.90 -13.82
CA ASP A 108 7.75 3.48 -12.94
C ASP A 108 7.18 4.34 -11.80
N GLN A 109 5.93 4.79 -11.95
CA GLN A 109 5.23 5.53 -10.91
C GLN A 109 4.81 4.68 -9.71
N LEU A 110 4.82 3.35 -9.81
CA LEU A 110 4.47 2.44 -8.71
C LEU A 110 5.70 2.19 -7.82
N VAL A 111 5.58 2.53 -6.55
CA VAL A 111 6.60 2.30 -5.52
C VAL A 111 6.27 1.02 -4.77
N TRP A 112 7.23 0.09 -4.72
CA TRP A 112 7.10 -1.12 -3.91
C TRP A 112 7.30 -0.83 -2.43
N LEU A 113 6.33 -1.21 -1.61
CA LEU A 113 6.36 -1.14 -0.17
C LEU A 113 6.36 -2.56 0.40
N ALA A 114 7.42 -2.90 1.13
CA ALA A 114 7.54 -4.22 1.75
C ALA A 114 6.51 -4.40 2.88
N PRO A 115 6.09 -5.64 3.19
CA PRO A 115 5.30 -5.89 4.38
C PRO A 115 6.06 -5.47 5.62
N GLY A 116 5.33 -5.06 6.66
CA GLY A 116 5.98 -4.56 7.86
C GLY A 116 5.03 -4.31 9.02
N GLN A 117 5.56 -3.70 10.05
CA GLN A 117 4.84 -3.31 11.25
C GLN A 117 5.22 -1.88 11.61
N PHE A 118 4.26 -1.12 12.09
CA PHE A 118 4.50 0.25 12.51
C PHE A 118 3.56 0.64 13.65
N GLN A 119 3.86 1.76 14.29
CA GLN A 119 2.98 2.37 15.27
C GLN A 119 1.95 3.22 14.54
N LYS A 120 0.70 2.75 14.47
CA LYS A 120 -0.44 3.48 13.89
C LYS A 120 -1.04 4.42 14.91
N GLY A 121 -1.40 5.63 14.49
CA GLY A 121 -1.91 6.68 15.37
C GLY A 121 -0.79 7.53 15.97
N SER A 122 -1.14 8.44 16.87
CA SER A 122 -0.23 9.37 17.51
C SER A 122 -0.10 9.13 19.01
N PRO A 123 1.08 9.37 19.62
CA PRO A 123 1.23 9.35 21.08
C PRO A 123 0.42 10.48 21.71
N GLU A 124 0.09 10.35 23.00
CA GLU A 124 -0.79 11.29 23.70
C GLU A 124 -0.24 12.72 23.79
N ASP A 125 1.08 12.86 23.77
CA ASP A 125 1.82 14.10 23.85
C ASP A 125 2.16 14.72 22.47
N GLU A 126 1.72 14.12 21.35
CA GLU A 126 1.98 14.68 20.03
C GLU A 126 1.23 16.02 19.84
N PRO A 127 1.93 17.13 19.55
CA PRO A 127 1.29 18.41 19.38
C PRO A 127 0.26 18.44 18.25
N GLY A 128 -0.92 18.97 18.55
CA GLY A 128 -2.00 19.12 17.57
C GLY A 128 -2.76 17.84 17.24
N ARG A 129 -2.58 16.75 18.00
CA ARG A 129 -3.32 15.51 17.82
C ARG A 129 -4.81 15.66 18.13
N PHE A 130 -5.62 14.81 17.48
CA PHE A 130 -7.04 14.65 17.76
C PHE A 130 -7.30 13.37 18.57
N MET A 131 -8.44 13.33 19.26
CA MET A 131 -8.77 12.21 20.16
C MET A 131 -8.94 10.87 19.44
N ASP A 132 -9.27 10.90 18.17
CA ASP A 132 -9.54 9.72 17.33
C ASP A 132 -8.27 9.12 16.69
N GLU A 133 -7.13 9.78 16.90
CA GLU A 133 -5.80 9.27 16.49
C GLU A 133 -5.21 8.28 17.51
N GLY A 134 -5.91 8.01 18.59
CA GLY A 134 -5.42 7.17 19.67
C GLY A 134 -6.45 6.19 20.21
N PRO A 135 -6.00 5.28 21.09
CA PRO A 135 -4.59 5.08 21.49
C PRO A 135 -3.73 4.57 20.31
N ALA A 136 -2.48 5.01 20.28
CA ALA A 136 -1.55 4.48 19.27
C ALA A 136 -1.29 2.98 19.52
N PHE A 137 -1.28 2.20 18.46
CA PHE A 137 -1.14 0.75 18.54
C PHE A 137 -0.26 0.19 17.42
N LYS A 138 0.27 -1.01 17.66
CA LYS A 138 1.09 -1.71 16.67
C LYS A 138 0.20 -2.27 15.57
N ALA A 139 0.29 -1.72 14.38
CA ALA A 139 -0.40 -2.20 13.19
C ALA A 139 0.54 -3.05 12.32
N VAL A 140 -0.05 -4.00 11.61
CA VAL A 140 0.65 -4.90 10.68
C VAL A 140 0.17 -4.65 9.27
N VAL A 141 1.10 -4.49 8.34
CA VAL A 141 0.87 -4.55 6.90
C VAL A 141 1.34 -5.94 6.44
N PRO A 142 0.42 -6.91 6.32
CA PRO A 142 0.80 -8.32 6.20
C PRO A 142 1.35 -8.68 4.83
N HIS A 143 1.04 -7.90 3.81
CA HIS A 143 1.47 -8.13 2.43
C HIS A 143 2.20 -6.92 1.89
N GLY A 144 3.25 -7.14 1.08
CA GLY A 144 3.82 -6.08 0.28
C GLY A 144 2.86 -5.65 -0.82
N PHE A 145 2.92 -4.40 -1.18
CA PHE A 145 2.06 -3.80 -2.20
C PHE A 145 2.81 -2.70 -2.94
N TRP A 146 2.33 -2.34 -4.11
CA TRP A 146 2.77 -1.13 -4.80
C TRP A 146 1.78 -0.02 -4.54
N MET A 147 2.29 1.17 -4.26
CA MET A 147 1.50 2.39 -4.14
C MET A 147 1.88 3.35 -5.26
N ASP A 148 0.90 4.00 -5.84
CA ASP A 148 1.16 5.07 -6.81
C ASP A 148 1.94 6.19 -6.11
N ARG A 149 2.98 6.67 -6.80
CA ARG A 149 3.89 7.71 -6.31
C ARG A 149 3.16 9.01 -6.06
N TYR A 150 2.10 9.26 -6.80
CA TYR A 150 1.32 10.47 -6.83
C TYR A 150 -0.15 10.19 -6.58
N GLU A 151 -0.90 11.22 -6.28
CA GLU A 151 -2.36 11.24 -6.38
C GLU A 151 -2.77 10.96 -7.84
N VAL A 152 -3.95 10.37 -8.06
CA VAL A 152 -4.52 10.20 -9.41
C VAL A 152 -4.74 11.57 -10.03
N THR A 153 -4.18 11.78 -11.23
CA THR A 153 -4.29 13.07 -11.91
C THR A 153 -5.59 13.22 -12.69
N GLN A 154 -5.97 14.46 -12.99
CA GLN A 154 -7.13 14.78 -13.83
C GLN A 154 -7.05 14.08 -15.20
N LYS A 155 -5.83 14.03 -15.79
CA LYS A 155 -5.62 13.31 -17.05
C LYS A 155 -5.87 11.81 -16.89
N SER A 156 -5.28 11.19 -15.90
CA SER A 156 -5.43 9.74 -15.68
C SER A 156 -6.88 9.36 -15.41
N PHE A 157 -7.59 10.20 -14.66
CA PHE A 157 -8.99 9.98 -14.36
C PHE A 157 -9.85 10.15 -15.63
N LEU A 158 -9.65 11.23 -16.38
CA LEU A 158 -10.36 11.48 -17.63
C LEU A 158 -10.15 10.36 -18.66
N ASP A 159 -8.90 9.92 -18.84
CA ASP A 159 -8.54 8.88 -19.82
C ASP A 159 -9.24 7.54 -19.51
N LEU A 160 -9.47 7.23 -18.26
CA LEU A 160 -10.05 5.94 -17.83
C LEU A 160 -11.58 6.01 -17.63
N MET A 161 -12.07 7.12 -17.08
CA MET A 161 -13.47 7.27 -16.69
C MET A 161 -14.32 7.95 -17.79
N GLY A 162 -13.68 8.73 -18.68
CA GLY A 162 -14.35 9.47 -19.76
C GLY A 162 -14.83 10.86 -19.36
N GLU A 163 -14.69 11.24 -18.10
CA GLU A 163 -15.10 12.55 -17.55
C GLU A 163 -14.11 13.04 -16.49
N ASN A 164 -14.11 14.34 -16.22
CA ASN A 164 -13.31 14.95 -15.17
C ASN A 164 -14.22 15.72 -14.21
N PRO A 165 -14.44 15.27 -12.96
CA PRO A 165 -15.32 15.92 -12.00
C PRO A 165 -14.71 17.15 -11.32
N SER A 166 -13.41 17.41 -11.53
CA SER A 166 -12.68 18.48 -10.87
C SER A 166 -13.29 19.86 -11.14
N ASN A 167 -13.24 20.74 -10.16
CA ASN A 167 -13.69 22.11 -10.28
C ASN A 167 -12.55 23.12 -10.54
N THR A 168 -11.33 22.62 -10.66
CA THR A 168 -10.15 23.39 -11.04
C THR A 168 -9.93 23.35 -12.54
N GLU A 169 -9.19 24.32 -13.08
CA GLU A 169 -8.81 24.29 -14.49
C GLU A 169 -8.11 22.97 -14.84
N PHE A 170 -8.44 22.42 -16.01
CA PHE A 170 -7.83 21.17 -16.45
C PHE A 170 -6.32 21.35 -16.69
N SER A 171 -5.57 20.50 -16.00
CA SER A 171 -4.15 20.29 -16.29
C SER A 171 -3.81 18.81 -16.12
N PRO A 172 -3.02 18.24 -17.03
CA PRO A 172 -2.72 16.81 -17.01
C PRO A 172 -2.10 16.32 -15.70
N ASP A 173 -1.32 17.17 -15.02
CA ASP A 173 -0.60 16.82 -13.79
C ASP A 173 -1.30 17.30 -12.52
N MET A 174 -2.45 17.97 -12.63
CA MET A 174 -3.25 18.34 -11.44
C MET A 174 -3.92 17.10 -10.85
N PRO A 175 -3.98 16.95 -9.52
CA PRO A 175 -4.74 15.86 -8.92
C PRO A 175 -6.23 16.01 -9.23
N VAL A 176 -6.90 14.90 -9.45
CA VAL A 176 -8.36 14.90 -9.60
C VAL A 176 -9.01 15.16 -8.25
N ASN A 177 -9.95 16.10 -8.19
CA ASN A 177 -10.73 16.38 -7.00
C ASN A 177 -12.26 16.26 -7.24
N ARG A 178 -13.06 16.42 -6.20
CA ARG A 178 -14.51 16.19 -6.23
C ARG A 178 -14.92 14.79 -6.68
N VAL A 179 -14.05 13.83 -6.45
CA VAL A 179 -14.33 12.42 -6.68
C VAL A 179 -15.01 11.84 -5.45
N THR A 180 -16.13 11.16 -5.63
CA THR A 180 -16.77 10.37 -4.58
C THR A 180 -15.93 9.11 -4.28
N TRP A 181 -16.11 8.52 -3.10
CA TRP A 181 -15.47 7.25 -2.77
C TRP A 181 -15.85 6.14 -3.77
N HIS A 182 -17.10 6.10 -4.20
CA HIS A 182 -17.58 5.12 -5.17
C HIS A 182 -16.93 5.29 -6.54
N GLU A 183 -16.71 6.51 -7.01
CA GLU A 183 -15.99 6.77 -8.27
C GLU A 183 -14.53 6.40 -8.18
N ALA A 184 -13.89 6.64 -7.03
CA ALA A 184 -12.51 6.22 -6.80
C ALA A 184 -12.39 4.68 -6.81
N VAL A 185 -13.35 3.96 -6.24
CA VAL A 185 -13.43 2.49 -6.30
C VAL A 185 -13.69 2.00 -7.73
N GLU A 186 -14.61 2.63 -8.45
CA GLU A 186 -14.89 2.28 -9.86
C GLU A 186 -13.68 2.54 -10.76
N TYR A 187 -12.94 3.64 -10.54
CA TYR A 187 -11.67 3.89 -11.21
C TYR A 187 -10.68 2.73 -10.99
N CYS A 188 -10.49 2.30 -9.75
CA CYS A 188 -9.62 1.19 -9.41
C CYS A 188 -10.04 -0.12 -10.10
N LYS A 189 -11.35 -0.38 -10.17
CA LYS A 189 -11.90 -1.55 -10.86
C LYS A 189 -11.61 -1.50 -12.35
N ARG A 190 -11.94 -0.39 -13.03
CA ARG A 190 -11.66 -0.21 -14.46
C ARG A 190 -10.17 -0.31 -14.78
N LEU A 191 -9.31 0.24 -13.91
CA LEU A 191 -7.86 0.12 -14.06
C LEU A 191 -7.40 -1.34 -13.94
N THR A 192 -7.99 -2.10 -13.00
CA THR A 192 -7.76 -3.53 -12.84
C THR A 192 -8.15 -4.30 -14.11
N ASP A 193 -9.36 -4.06 -14.63
CA ASP A 193 -9.87 -4.74 -15.81
C ASP A 193 -9.02 -4.42 -17.06
N ALA A 194 -8.66 -3.15 -17.26
CA ALA A 194 -7.83 -2.70 -18.37
C ALA A 194 -6.41 -3.33 -18.32
N LYS A 195 -5.76 -3.30 -17.15
CA LYS A 195 -4.42 -3.87 -16.98
C LYS A 195 -4.45 -5.40 -16.99
N GLY A 196 -5.51 -6.02 -16.45
CA GLY A 196 -5.72 -7.46 -16.47
C GLY A 196 -5.91 -8.00 -17.90
N SER A 197 -6.76 -7.34 -18.70
CA SER A 197 -6.98 -7.68 -20.11
C SER A 197 -5.70 -7.53 -20.96
N ALA A 198 -4.83 -6.59 -20.59
CA ALA A 198 -3.53 -6.43 -21.22
C ALA A 198 -2.45 -7.40 -20.72
N GLY A 199 -2.75 -8.27 -19.76
CA GLY A 199 -1.78 -9.20 -19.16
C GLY A 199 -0.73 -8.51 -18.28
N LEU A 200 -1.01 -7.30 -17.80
CA LEU A 200 -0.08 -6.46 -17.05
C LEU A 200 -0.28 -6.54 -15.54
N LEU A 201 -1.14 -7.42 -15.05
CA LEU A 201 -1.36 -7.63 -13.62
C LEU A 201 -0.75 -8.93 -13.12
N PRO A 202 -0.07 -8.92 -11.96
CA PRO A 202 0.25 -10.14 -11.26
C PRO A 202 -1.04 -10.88 -10.88
N LYS A 203 -1.07 -12.20 -11.06
CA LYS A 203 -2.22 -13.00 -10.67
C LYS A 203 -2.54 -12.80 -9.19
N GLY A 204 -3.80 -12.54 -8.86
CA GLY A 204 -4.26 -12.32 -7.49
C GLY A 204 -4.00 -10.90 -6.97
N TYR A 205 -3.57 -9.97 -7.82
CA TYR A 205 -3.46 -8.54 -7.49
C TYR A 205 -4.50 -7.74 -8.24
N VAL A 206 -4.96 -6.68 -7.59
CA VAL A 206 -5.92 -5.72 -8.13
C VAL A 206 -5.48 -4.30 -7.81
N TYR A 207 -5.86 -3.34 -8.62
CA TYR A 207 -5.82 -1.94 -8.20
C TYR A 207 -7.00 -1.68 -7.27
N ARG A 208 -6.74 -1.01 -6.16
CA ARG A 208 -7.76 -0.62 -5.17
C ARG A 208 -7.31 0.63 -4.42
N LEU A 209 -8.20 1.21 -3.64
CA LEU A 209 -7.83 2.20 -2.65
C LEU A 209 -6.91 1.56 -1.58
N PRO A 210 -5.94 2.31 -1.03
CA PRO A 210 -5.20 1.85 0.14
C PRO A 210 -6.14 1.66 1.33
N THR A 211 -5.84 0.71 2.20
CA THR A 211 -6.41 0.73 3.54
C THR A 211 -5.81 1.91 4.31
N GLU A 212 -6.51 2.36 5.36
CA GLU A 212 -6.01 3.42 6.23
C GLU A 212 -4.65 3.05 6.85
N ALA A 213 -4.45 1.78 7.18
CA ALA A 213 -3.17 1.29 7.69
C ALA A 213 -2.06 1.32 6.62
N GLU A 214 -2.34 0.91 5.39
CA GLU A 214 -1.39 0.99 4.28
C GLU A 214 -1.04 2.44 3.96
N TRP A 215 -2.02 3.34 3.98
CA TRP A 215 -1.79 4.77 3.73
C TRP A 215 -0.87 5.39 4.78
N GLU A 216 -1.15 5.19 6.10
CA GLU A 216 -0.33 5.75 7.17
C GLU A 216 1.07 5.13 7.20
N TYR A 217 1.19 3.82 6.96
CA TYR A 217 2.46 3.12 6.80
C TYR A 217 3.32 3.74 5.69
N ALA A 218 2.69 3.99 4.55
CA ALA A 218 3.33 4.61 3.39
C ALA A 218 3.71 6.07 3.65
N CYS A 219 2.84 6.84 4.29
CA CYS A 219 3.08 8.23 4.66
C CYS A 219 4.28 8.35 5.60
N ARG A 220 4.31 7.55 6.67
CA ARG A 220 5.41 7.54 7.64
C ARG A 220 6.74 7.11 7.05
N ALA A 221 6.73 6.24 6.06
CA ALA A 221 7.94 5.77 5.38
C ALA A 221 9.06 5.29 6.34
N GLY A 222 8.68 4.61 7.43
CA GLY A 222 9.58 4.11 8.45
C GLY A 222 9.89 5.08 9.60
N THR A 223 9.40 6.32 9.55
CA THR A 223 9.57 7.30 10.63
C THR A 223 8.50 7.12 11.72
N LYS A 224 8.73 7.74 12.88
CA LYS A 224 7.79 7.75 14.00
C LYS A 224 7.25 9.15 14.30
N GLY A 225 7.81 10.18 13.68
CA GLY A 225 7.47 11.57 13.90
C GLY A 225 6.08 11.96 13.40
N ALA A 226 5.67 13.17 13.72
CA ALA A 226 4.40 13.75 13.26
C ALA A 226 4.33 13.80 11.72
N TYR A 227 5.47 14.01 11.07
CA TYR A 227 5.62 14.00 9.61
C TYR A 227 6.69 12.98 9.17
N SER A 228 6.72 12.64 7.90
CA SER A 228 7.69 11.69 7.33
C SER A 228 9.15 12.15 7.40
N TYR A 229 9.40 13.40 7.72
CA TYR A 229 10.73 14.01 7.82
C TYR A 229 11.09 14.42 9.26
N GLY A 230 10.18 14.33 10.24
CA GLY A 230 10.40 14.68 11.65
C GLY A 230 9.14 15.18 12.36
N ASP A 231 9.33 15.90 13.47
CA ASP A 231 8.22 16.33 14.34
C ASP A 231 7.81 17.79 14.11
N SER A 232 8.69 18.63 13.55
CA SER A 232 8.45 20.05 13.34
C SER A 232 7.78 20.34 12.01
N ALA A 233 6.78 21.23 12.01
CA ALA A 233 6.15 21.74 10.79
C ALA A 233 7.04 22.74 9.99
N GLU A 234 8.23 23.10 10.48
CA GLU A 234 9.09 24.11 9.83
C GLU A 234 9.48 23.74 8.39
N GLN A 235 9.69 22.45 8.12
CA GLN A 235 10.05 21.97 6.80
C GLN A 235 8.83 21.56 5.97
N LEU A 236 7.60 21.73 6.45
CA LEU A 236 6.40 21.21 5.79
C LEU A 236 6.28 21.73 4.34
N SER A 237 6.61 22.97 4.09
CA SER A 237 6.56 23.56 2.76
C SER A 237 7.54 22.95 1.73
N GLU A 238 8.47 22.11 2.18
CA GLU A 238 9.35 21.36 1.29
C GLU A 238 8.75 20.00 0.85
N TYR A 239 7.76 19.49 1.62
CA TYR A 239 7.22 18.14 1.45
C TYR A 239 5.72 18.09 1.14
N GLY A 240 4.99 19.19 1.37
CA GLY A 240 3.54 19.20 1.22
C GLY A 240 2.95 20.58 0.90
N TRP A 241 1.83 20.56 0.19
CA TRP A 241 1.04 21.74 -0.14
C TRP A 241 -0.04 21.96 0.92
N TRP A 242 0.00 23.07 1.60
CA TRP A 242 -0.86 23.41 2.73
C TRP A 242 -1.22 24.89 2.74
N ALA A 243 -2.06 25.35 3.66
CA ALA A 243 -2.51 26.76 3.72
C ALA A 243 -1.36 27.81 3.76
N GLY A 244 -0.16 27.38 4.19
CA GLY A 244 0.99 28.29 4.27
C GLY A 244 1.76 28.49 2.96
N ASN A 245 1.58 27.65 1.94
CA ASN A 245 2.37 27.74 0.70
C ASN A 245 1.60 27.49 -0.61
N SER A 246 0.33 27.02 -0.57
CA SER A 246 -0.44 26.63 -1.74
C SER A 246 -1.20 27.78 -2.43
N GLY A 247 -1.27 28.96 -1.80
CA GLY A 247 -2.18 30.00 -2.29
C GLY A 247 -3.66 29.62 -2.24
N ASN A 248 -4.05 28.67 -1.42
CA ASN A 248 -5.40 28.09 -1.28
C ASN A 248 -5.91 27.38 -2.55
N GLN A 249 -5.02 26.76 -3.30
CA GLN A 249 -5.35 25.95 -4.48
C GLN A 249 -4.55 24.65 -4.47
N PRO A 250 -5.08 23.57 -5.09
CA PRO A 250 -4.29 22.37 -5.30
C PRO A 250 -3.19 22.66 -6.33
N GLU A 251 -2.11 21.93 -6.23
CA GLU A 251 -0.93 22.09 -7.08
C GLU A 251 -0.67 20.81 -7.90
N PRO A 252 0.04 20.90 -9.02
CA PRO A 252 0.43 19.73 -9.79
C PRO A 252 1.22 18.74 -8.94
N VAL A 253 0.93 17.45 -9.08
CA VAL A 253 1.54 16.39 -8.28
C VAL A 253 3.06 16.32 -8.44
N GLY A 254 3.77 15.94 -7.36
CA GLY A 254 5.20 15.63 -7.42
C GLY A 254 6.14 16.83 -7.55
N LYS A 255 5.71 18.04 -7.22
CA LYS A 255 6.55 19.26 -7.33
C LYS A 255 7.43 19.52 -6.11
N LEU A 256 7.09 18.94 -4.97
CA LEU A 256 7.87 19.06 -3.73
C LEU A 256 8.73 17.80 -3.49
N LYS A 257 9.37 17.71 -2.32
CA LYS A 257 10.19 16.54 -1.98
C LYS A 257 9.32 15.34 -1.63
N PRO A 258 9.71 14.12 -2.05
CA PRO A 258 9.03 12.91 -1.61
C PRO A 258 9.41 12.55 -0.17
N ASN A 259 8.61 11.68 0.43
CA ASN A 259 9.00 11.03 1.67
C ASN A 259 10.18 10.05 1.46
N PRO A 260 10.76 9.45 2.53
CA PRO A 260 11.91 8.54 2.40
C PRO A 260 11.68 7.33 1.48
N TRP A 261 10.44 6.95 1.21
CA TRP A 261 10.12 5.84 0.30
C TRP A 261 9.81 6.29 -1.13
N GLY A 262 9.90 7.58 -1.42
CA GLY A 262 9.71 8.13 -2.76
C GLY A 262 8.25 8.40 -3.14
N LEU A 263 7.37 8.55 -2.15
CA LEU A 263 5.97 8.97 -2.33
C LEU A 263 5.85 10.48 -2.12
N TYR A 264 5.15 11.15 -3.01
CA TYR A 264 4.95 12.59 -3.03
C TYR A 264 3.58 12.95 -2.48
N ASP A 265 3.46 14.19 -2.03
CA ASP A 265 2.20 14.83 -1.63
C ASP A 265 1.45 14.10 -0.48
N MET A 266 2.19 13.29 0.31
CA MET A 266 1.62 12.57 1.46
C MET A 266 1.24 13.50 2.62
N HIS A 267 1.64 14.76 2.59
CA HIS A 267 1.39 15.79 3.60
C HIS A 267 0.72 17.01 2.97
N GLY A 268 -0.49 16.87 2.43
CA GLY A 268 -1.26 17.96 1.85
C GLY A 268 -1.68 17.70 0.41
N ASN A 269 -1.83 18.75 -0.36
CA ASN A 269 -2.44 18.82 -1.68
C ASN A 269 -3.93 18.47 -1.62
N LEU A 270 -4.32 17.19 -1.65
CA LEU A 270 -5.70 16.76 -1.42
C LEU A 270 -5.77 15.73 -0.29
N PHE A 271 -6.89 15.69 0.42
CA PHE A 271 -7.26 14.53 1.21
C PHE A 271 -7.44 13.32 0.30
N GLU A 272 -7.00 12.15 0.76
CA GLU A 272 -7.06 10.93 -0.02
C GLU A 272 -8.02 9.92 0.57
N TRP A 273 -8.96 9.44 -0.25
CA TRP A 273 -9.86 8.36 0.13
C TRP A 273 -9.11 7.07 0.45
N CYS A 274 -9.45 6.47 1.60
CA CYS A 274 -9.05 5.12 1.96
C CYS A 274 -10.24 4.14 1.81
N ALA A 275 -9.93 2.85 1.73
CA ALA A 275 -10.94 1.80 1.58
C ALA A 275 -11.83 1.66 2.83
N ASP A 276 -11.27 1.97 4.00
CA ASP A 276 -11.87 1.68 5.30
C ASP A 276 -13.09 2.55 5.61
N ALA A 277 -14.04 1.96 6.35
CA ALA A 277 -15.01 2.74 7.09
C ALA A 277 -14.32 3.45 8.25
N TYR A 278 -14.75 4.67 8.53
CA TYR A 278 -14.27 5.42 9.68
C TYR A 278 -14.84 4.83 10.98
N LEU A 279 -13.98 4.23 11.77
CA LEU A 279 -14.28 3.62 13.07
C LEU A 279 -13.21 4.02 14.10
N ALA A 280 -13.55 3.90 15.39
CA ALA A 280 -12.58 4.08 16.46
C ALA A 280 -11.44 3.06 16.35
N TYR A 281 -10.23 3.46 16.72
CA TYR A 281 -9.15 2.51 16.95
C TYR A 281 -9.45 1.62 18.15
N PRO A 282 -8.82 0.44 18.27
CA PRO A 282 -9.03 -0.45 19.41
C PRO A 282 -8.81 0.28 20.74
N GLY A 283 -9.85 0.33 21.59
CA GLY A 283 -9.83 1.07 22.84
C GLY A 283 -9.93 2.59 22.75
N GLY A 284 -10.07 3.13 21.54
CA GLY A 284 -10.11 4.56 21.24
C GLY A 284 -11.51 5.14 21.10
N LYS A 285 -11.55 6.36 20.58
CA LYS A 285 -12.77 7.12 20.29
C LYS A 285 -12.83 7.50 18.80
N ALA A 286 -14.03 7.70 18.30
CA ALA A 286 -14.29 8.27 16.99
C ALA A 286 -15.41 9.30 17.11
N PHE A 287 -15.41 10.30 16.23
CA PHE A 287 -16.51 11.29 16.21
C PHE A 287 -17.75 10.76 15.45
N SER A 288 -17.64 9.63 14.77
CA SER A 288 -18.76 8.88 14.18
C SER A 288 -18.57 7.39 14.41
N THR A 289 -19.62 6.69 14.81
CA THR A 289 -19.61 5.24 15.09
C THR A 289 -20.51 4.46 14.15
N THR A 290 -21.14 5.14 13.15
CA THR A 290 -22.12 4.50 12.26
C THR A 290 -21.48 3.58 11.23
N GLY A 291 -20.15 3.69 10.99
CA GLY A 291 -19.45 2.96 9.93
C GLY A 291 -19.84 3.37 8.50
N LYS A 292 -20.68 4.39 8.34
CA LYS A 292 -21.13 4.88 7.03
C LYS A 292 -20.08 5.77 6.37
N MET A 293 -19.35 6.54 7.15
CA MET A 293 -18.32 7.44 6.65
C MET A 293 -17.07 6.68 6.23
N LYS A 294 -16.36 7.19 5.25
CA LYS A 294 -15.08 6.67 4.76
C LYS A 294 -13.94 7.56 5.23
N VAL A 295 -12.80 6.92 5.50
CA VAL A 295 -11.59 7.59 5.98
C VAL A 295 -10.99 8.44 4.87
N LEU A 296 -10.57 9.66 5.24
CA LEU A 296 -9.75 10.57 4.45
C LEU A 296 -8.44 10.83 5.19
N ARG A 297 -7.33 10.89 4.47
CA ARG A 297 -5.98 11.04 5.03
C ARG A 297 -5.20 12.11 4.28
N GLY A 298 -4.09 12.59 4.89
CA GLY A 298 -3.09 13.45 4.26
C GLY A 298 -3.26 14.95 4.53
N GLY A 299 -4.47 15.40 4.77
CA GLY A 299 -4.77 16.84 4.75
C GLY A 299 -4.89 17.37 3.33
N ALA A 300 -5.13 18.66 3.18
CA ALA A 300 -5.27 19.28 1.87
C ALA A 300 -4.61 20.68 1.85
N TYR A 301 -4.48 21.22 0.66
CA TYR A 301 -3.88 22.51 0.36
C TYR A 301 -4.41 23.69 1.22
N TYR A 302 -5.63 23.60 1.70
CA TYR A 302 -6.30 24.61 2.52
C TYR A 302 -6.12 24.41 4.04
N CYS A 303 -5.54 23.30 4.46
CA CYS A 303 -5.48 22.91 5.86
C CYS A 303 -4.28 23.52 6.59
N PRO A 304 -4.39 23.81 7.91
CA PRO A 304 -3.25 24.15 8.75
C PRO A 304 -2.35 22.91 8.96
N SER A 305 -1.10 23.13 9.33
CA SER A 305 -0.06 22.11 9.41
C SER A 305 -0.43 20.89 10.26
N ASN A 306 -1.14 21.08 11.37
CA ASN A 306 -1.51 20.00 12.28
C ASN A 306 -2.48 18.95 11.65
N ILE A 307 -3.19 19.30 10.57
CA ILE A 307 -4.05 18.38 9.82
C ILE A 307 -3.24 17.49 8.87
N LEU A 308 -2.01 17.93 8.50
CA LEU A 308 -1.15 17.22 7.55
C LEU A 308 -0.23 16.18 8.21
N ARG A 309 -0.35 15.95 9.53
CA ARG A 309 0.45 14.95 10.25
C ARG A 309 0.12 13.53 9.76
N SER A 310 1.11 12.65 9.80
CA SER A 310 0.97 11.26 9.35
C SER A 310 -0.18 10.50 10.03
N ALA A 311 -0.42 10.77 11.32
CA ALA A 311 -1.46 10.12 12.11
C ALA A 311 -2.84 10.78 11.99
N CYS A 312 -2.90 12.02 11.46
CA CYS A 312 -4.15 12.78 11.44
C CYS A 312 -5.23 12.05 10.64
N ARG A 313 -6.40 11.93 11.25
CA ARG A 313 -7.61 11.34 10.67
C ARG A 313 -8.85 12.21 10.96
N ALA A 314 -8.60 13.53 11.06
CA ALA A 314 -9.61 14.52 11.41
C ALA A 314 -10.78 14.62 10.43
N GLU A 315 -10.68 13.96 9.28
CA GLU A 315 -11.71 14.00 8.25
C GLU A 315 -12.19 12.60 7.87
N ALA A 316 -13.50 12.48 7.78
CA ALA A 316 -14.21 11.35 7.21
C ALA A 316 -15.52 11.86 6.62
N GLN A 317 -15.90 11.31 5.46
CA GLN A 317 -17.07 11.78 4.72
C GLN A 317 -17.94 10.60 4.28
N GLU A 318 -19.20 10.88 3.98
CA GLU A 318 -20.08 9.91 3.35
C GLU A 318 -19.54 9.53 1.96
N PRO A 319 -19.70 8.28 1.51
CA PRO A 319 -19.09 7.78 0.28
C PRO A 319 -19.55 8.50 -0.99
N ASP A 320 -20.73 9.12 -0.98
CA ASP A 320 -21.27 9.88 -2.10
C ASP A 320 -20.93 11.39 -2.07
N TYR A 321 -20.22 11.84 -1.04
CA TYR A 321 -19.89 13.24 -0.89
C TYR A 321 -18.81 13.68 -1.88
N ARG A 322 -19.11 14.73 -2.68
CA ARG A 322 -18.16 15.35 -3.62
C ARG A 322 -17.48 16.54 -2.98
N TRP A 323 -16.31 16.33 -2.43
CA TRP A 323 -15.58 17.39 -1.77
C TRP A 323 -14.42 17.92 -2.63
N ILE A 324 -14.33 19.27 -2.71
CA ILE A 324 -13.28 19.93 -3.50
C ILE A 324 -11.85 19.67 -2.96
N LEU A 325 -11.75 19.25 -1.71
CA LEU A 325 -10.48 18.94 -1.05
C LEU A 325 -10.13 17.46 -1.09
N ALA A 326 -10.96 16.60 -1.71
CA ALA A 326 -10.76 15.16 -1.72
C ALA A 326 -10.45 14.62 -3.12
N GLY A 327 -9.38 13.85 -3.19
CA GLY A 327 -8.93 13.02 -4.28
C GLY A 327 -8.57 11.61 -3.78
N PHE A 328 -7.66 10.93 -4.45
CA PHE A 328 -7.20 9.60 -4.04
C PHE A 328 -5.92 9.18 -4.75
N ARG A 329 -5.22 8.20 -4.18
CA ARG A 329 -4.20 7.43 -4.90
C ARG A 329 -4.54 5.95 -4.92
N VAL A 330 -3.92 5.19 -5.80
CA VAL A 330 -4.19 3.75 -5.94
C VAL A 330 -3.04 2.92 -5.38
N VAL A 331 -3.40 1.71 -4.94
CA VAL A 331 -2.45 0.65 -4.67
C VAL A 331 -2.71 -0.55 -5.58
N LEU A 332 -1.64 -1.24 -5.98
CA LEU A 332 -1.71 -2.56 -6.58
C LEU A 332 -1.35 -3.58 -5.50
N ALA A 333 -2.34 -4.34 -5.06
CA ALA A 333 -2.26 -5.17 -3.87
C ALA A 333 -3.22 -6.38 -3.96
N PRO A 334 -3.14 -7.35 -3.05
CA PRO A 334 -4.19 -8.36 -2.91
C PRO A 334 -5.56 -7.72 -2.65
N PRO A 335 -6.66 -8.35 -3.10
CA PRO A 335 -8.02 -7.87 -2.82
C PRO A 335 -8.28 -7.76 -1.31
N LEU A 336 -9.11 -6.79 -0.90
CA LEU A 336 -9.63 -6.72 0.46
C LEU A 336 -10.76 -7.75 0.65
N GLY A 337 -10.87 -8.31 1.86
CA GLY A 337 -12.04 -9.13 2.23
C GLY A 337 -11.93 -10.62 1.91
N GLN A 338 -10.76 -11.13 1.52
CA GLN A 338 -10.44 -12.53 1.77
C GLN A 338 -9.75 -12.62 3.13
N ALA A 339 -10.52 -12.29 4.19
CA ALA A 339 -10.13 -12.69 5.53
C ALA A 339 -9.96 -14.21 5.49
N GLU A 340 -8.82 -14.66 5.97
CA GLU A 340 -8.60 -16.08 6.19
C GLU A 340 -9.63 -16.55 7.21
N ASP A 341 -10.69 -17.27 6.76
CA ASP A 341 -11.52 -18.09 7.63
C ASP A 341 -10.72 -19.30 8.14
#